data_50dd3e5455048466365737e164ca7758
#
_entry.id   50dd3e5455048466365737e164ca7758
#
_cell.length_a   1.000
_cell.length_b   1.000
_cell.length_c   1.000
_cell.angle_alpha   90.00
_cell.angle_beta   90.00
_cell.angle_gamma   90.00
#
_symmetry.space_group_name_H-M   'P 1'
#
loop_
_entity.id
_entity.type
_entity.pdbx_description
1 polymer ?
#
loop_
_entity_poly.entity_id
_entity_poly.type
_entity_poly.pdbx_seq_one_letter_code
_entity_poly.pdbx_strand_id
1 'polypeptide(L)'
;MQFFIRFIFIGISLSYLYPASKNHFTDQQIANMIPNYFYREHNSPNIKRIRVYGKDNEKYLHMEIDVNRNRYQGEVDFTLYAMANITQYAKTPFDKFVIIMYPAIKSEESEMIKTDAGCTIDYLIHKSKTKKRWSETCFKISTDFENFVVPNSTTPSKKENSNYQFGNYIILFGILVISGFIFYFIRKK
;
A
#
# COMPACT_ATOMS: atom_id res chain seq x y z
N MET A 1 -30.46 15.56 -34.54
CA MET A 1 -30.33 14.40 -33.60
C MET A 1 -29.19 13.46 -33.92
N GLN A 2 -28.91 13.14 -35.19
CA GLN A 2 -27.77 12.25 -35.59
C GLN A 2 -26.36 12.80 -35.26
N PHE A 3 -26.13 14.10 -35.26
CA PHE A 3 -24.84 14.71 -34.94
C PHE A 3 -24.47 14.57 -33.47
N PHE A 4 -25.46 14.63 -32.56
CA PHE A 4 -25.23 14.49 -31.11
C PHE A 4 -24.81 13.06 -30.70
N ILE A 5 -25.38 12.06 -31.37
CA ILE A 5 -25.06 10.65 -31.11
C ILE A 5 -23.60 10.32 -31.50
N ARG A 6 -23.12 10.90 -32.62
CA ARG A 6 -21.71 10.70 -33.05
C ARG A 6 -20.69 11.32 -32.08
N PHE A 7 -20.98 12.47 -31.47
CA PHE A 7 -20.08 13.07 -30.47
C PHE A 7 -20.03 12.28 -29.17
N ILE A 8 -21.14 11.67 -28.75
CA ILE A 8 -21.17 10.83 -27.55
C ILE A 8 -20.33 9.55 -27.76
N PHE A 9 -20.39 8.92 -28.92
CA PHE A 9 -19.57 7.73 -29.23
C PHE A 9 -18.06 8.04 -29.32
N ILE A 10 -17.67 9.20 -29.81
CA ILE A 10 -16.25 9.62 -29.84
C ILE A 10 -15.74 9.90 -28.40
N GLY A 11 -16.56 10.50 -27.54
CA GLY A 11 -16.22 10.75 -26.14
C GLY A 11 -16.03 9.47 -25.33
N ILE A 12 -16.84 8.44 -25.59
CA ILE A 12 -16.76 7.14 -24.90
C ILE A 12 -15.54 6.34 -25.38
N SER A 13 -15.23 6.35 -26.68
CA SER A 13 -14.08 5.63 -27.22
C SER A 13 -12.73 6.23 -26.79
N LEU A 14 -12.65 7.53 -26.54
CA LEU A 14 -11.44 8.18 -26.02
C LEU A 14 -11.14 7.81 -24.55
N SER A 15 -12.16 7.50 -23.76
CA SER A 15 -11.97 7.08 -22.37
C SER A 15 -11.34 5.68 -22.24
N TYR A 16 -11.45 4.83 -23.25
CA TYR A 16 -10.82 3.50 -23.26
C TYR A 16 -9.35 3.50 -23.71
N LEU A 17 -8.85 4.62 -24.24
CA LEU A 17 -7.47 4.73 -24.74
C LEU A 17 -6.48 5.26 -23.72
N TYR A 18 -6.95 5.72 -22.54
CA TYR A 18 -6.05 6.03 -21.45
C TYR A 18 -5.85 4.76 -20.60
N PRO A 19 -4.69 4.09 -20.69
CA PRO A 19 -4.37 3.09 -19.70
C PRO A 19 -4.40 3.81 -18.36
N ALA A 20 -5.20 3.30 -17.41
CA ALA A 20 -5.18 3.80 -16.05
C ALA A 20 -3.72 3.81 -15.62
N SER A 21 -3.11 4.99 -15.50
CA SER A 21 -1.73 5.12 -15.06
C SER A 21 -1.69 4.44 -13.69
N LYS A 22 -0.90 3.38 -13.53
CA LYS A 22 -0.64 2.82 -12.20
C LYS A 22 -0.16 3.98 -11.36
N ASN A 23 -0.98 4.43 -10.41
CA ASN A 23 -0.59 5.49 -9.50
C ASN A 23 0.64 5.00 -8.73
N HIS A 24 1.81 5.50 -9.10
CA HIS A 24 3.05 5.16 -8.41
C HIS A 24 3.19 6.08 -7.20
N PHE A 25 3.11 5.50 -6.01
CA PHE A 25 3.23 6.22 -4.76
C PHE A 25 4.69 6.40 -4.34
N THR A 26 4.99 7.55 -3.76
CA THR A 26 6.29 7.80 -3.11
C THR A 26 6.43 6.95 -1.85
N ASP A 27 7.65 6.80 -1.35
CA ASP A 27 7.94 6.04 -0.14
C ASP A 27 7.17 6.54 1.09
N GLN A 28 7.04 7.86 1.21
CA GLN A 28 6.25 8.50 2.25
C GLN A 28 4.76 8.15 2.15
N GLN A 29 4.22 8.15 0.94
CA GLN A 29 2.82 7.76 0.72
C GLN A 29 2.61 6.28 1.05
N ILE A 30 3.52 5.39 0.64
CA ILE A 30 3.49 3.97 1.00
C ILE A 30 3.48 3.80 2.53
N ALA A 31 4.41 4.45 3.25
CA ALA A 31 4.48 4.37 4.70
C ALA A 31 3.20 4.87 5.38
N ASN A 32 2.57 5.93 4.85
CA ASN A 32 1.33 6.49 5.39
C ASN A 32 0.08 5.63 5.07
N MET A 33 0.11 4.84 4.00
CA MET A 33 -1.02 3.96 3.62
C MET A 33 -1.13 2.73 4.54
N ILE A 34 0.01 2.22 5.05
CA ILE A 34 0.05 1.01 5.86
C ILE A 34 -0.82 1.11 7.13
N PRO A 35 -0.72 2.15 7.99
CA PRO A 35 -1.56 2.26 9.16
C PRO A 35 -3.07 2.26 8.84
N ASN A 36 -3.46 2.92 7.74
CA ASN A 36 -4.85 2.95 7.31
C ASN A 36 -5.35 1.57 6.85
N TYR A 37 -4.47 0.77 6.25
CA TYR A 37 -4.78 -0.59 5.85
C TYR A 37 -5.02 -1.47 7.09
N PHE A 38 -4.13 -1.39 8.08
CA PHE A 38 -4.23 -2.13 9.34
C PHE A 38 -5.46 -1.73 10.16
N TYR A 39 -5.78 -0.44 10.22
CA TYR A 39 -6.94 0.06 10.97
C TYR A 39 -8.28 -0.52 10.49
N ARG A 40 -8.39 -0.88 9.23
CA ARG A 40 -9.61 -1.44 8.64
C ARG A 40 -9.83 -2.92 8.96
N GLU A 41 -8.80 -3.62 9.39
CA GLU A 41 -8.83 -5.07 9.61
C GLU A 41 -8.85 -5.39 11.11
N HIS A 42 -9.92 -6.05 11.53
CA HIS A 42 -10.21 -6.28 12.97
C HIS A 42 -9.17 -7.15 13.69
N ASN A 43 -8.43 -7.99 12.95
CA ASN A 43 -7.42 -8.91 13.48
C ASN A 43 -5.98 -8.49 13.15
N SER A 44 -5.78 -7.24 12.74
CA SER A 44 -4.44 -6.74 12.48
C SER A 44 -3.63 -6.60 13.77
N PRO A 45 -2.31 -6.84 13.73
CA PRO A 45 -1.44 -6.57 14.86
C PRO A 45 -1.30 -5.07 15.10
N ASN A 46 -0.90 -4.68 16.31
CA ASN A 46 -0.61 -3.30 16.62
C ASN A 46 0.75 -2.90 16.03
N ILE A 47 0.76 -1.83 15.24
CA ILE A 47 2.00 -1.30 14.65
C ILE A 47 2.71 -0.41 15.66
N LYS A 48 3.94 -0.75 16.01
CA LYS A 48 4.83 0.09 16.83
C LYS A 48 5.57 1.10 15.98
N ARG A 49 6.08 0.68 14.81
CA ARG A 49 6.90 1.52 13.97
C ARG A 49 6.90 1.08 12.52
N ILE A 50 6.99 2.04 11.61
CA ILE A 50 7.21 1.83 10.18
C ILE A 50 8.39 2.70 9.76
N ARG A 51 9.31 2.13 8.96
CA ARG A 51 10.44 2.86 8.41
C ARG A 51 10.68 2.44 6.97
N VAL A 52 11.09 3.41 6.14
CA VAL A 52 11.62 3.18 4.80
C VAL A 52 13.03 3.72 4.79
N TYR A 53 14.00 2.91 4.37
CA TYR A 53 15.39 3.31 4.31
C TYR A 53 16.14 2.53 3.22
N GLY A 54 17.28 3.10 2.79
CA GLY A 54 18.25 2.43 1.93
C GLY A 54 19.45 1.93 2.75
N LYS A 55 19.91 0.72 2.48
CA LYS A 55 21.15 0.14 3.02
C LYS A 55 21.74 -0.80 1.99
N ASP A 56 23.07 -0.72 1.75
CA ASP A 56 23.80 -1.59 0.83
C ASP A 56 23.20 -1.62 -0.60
N ASN A 57 22.74 -0.47 -1.10
CA ASN A 57 22.02 -0.31 -2.36
C ASN A 57 20.66 -1.03 -2.43
N GLU A 58 20.18 -1.59 -1.34
CA GLU A 58 18.84 -2.19 -1.23
C GLU A 58 17.89 -1.23 -0.51
N LYS A 59 16.63 -1.20 -0.91
CA LYS A 59 15.55 -0.43 -0.32
C LYS A 59 14.69 -1.31 0.57
N TYR A 60 14.54 -0.91 1.81
CA TYR A 60 13.85 -1.66 2.85
C TYR A 60 12.53 -1.01 3.23
N LEU A 61 11.49 -1.83 3.41
CA LEU A 61 10.33 -1.50 4.21
C LEU A 61 10.42 -2.30 5.52
N HIS A 62 10.52 -1.59 6.63
CA HIS A 62 10.68 -2.18 7.95
C HIS A 62 9.46 -1.84 8.81
N MET A 63 8.88 -2.87 9.41
CA MET A 63 7.77 -2.75 10.35
C MET A 63 8.11 -3.40 11.69
N GLU A 64 7.71 -2.75 12.76
CA GLU A 64 7.75 -3.29 14.11
C GLU A 64 6.30 -3.44 14.58
N ILE A 65 5.94 -4.65 15.03
CA ILE A 65 4.57 -4.99 15.42
C ILE A 65 4.52 -5.72 16.77
N ASP A 66 3.45 -5.47 17.53
CA ASP A 66 3.13 -6.31 18.67
C ASP A 66 2.32 -7.52 18.18
N VAL A 67 2.73 -8.72 18.53
CA VAL A 67 2.06 -9.96 18.10
C VAL A 67 1.42 -10.69 19.29
N ASN A 68 0.24 -11.26 19.03
CA ASN A 68 -0.43 -12.12 19.99
C ASN A 68 -0.04 -13.57 19.74
N ARG A 69 0.43 -14.28 20.79
CA ARG A 69 0.86 -15.67 20.69
C ARG A 69 -0.18 -16.58 20.02
N ASN A 70 -1.44 -16.42 20.38
CA ASN A 70 -2.53 -17.25 19.86
C ASN A 70 -2.88 -16.96 18.40
N ARG A 71 -2.44 -15.83 17.86
CA ARG A 71 -2.71 -15.38 16.50
C ARG A 71 -1.44 -15.10 15.70
N TYR A 72 -0.29 -15.46 16.25
CA TYR A 72 1.04 -15.15 15.72
C TYR A 72 1.14 -15.35 14.20
N GLN A 73 0.87 -16.56 13.72
CA GLN A 73 0.99 -16.87 12.30
C GLN A 73 0.06 -16.02 11.44
N GLY A 74 -1.18 -15.83 11.87
CA GLY A 74 -2.15 -15.01 11.13
C GLY A 74 -1.76 -13.53 11.08
N GLU A 75 -1.21 -12.99 12.18
CA GLU A 75 -0.75 -11.60 12.25
C GLU A 75 0.50 -11.35 11.39
N VAL A 76 1.41 -12.33 11.33
CA VAL A 76 2.59 -12.29 10.45
C VAL A 76 2.18 -12.38 8.98
N ASP A 77 1.34 -13.35 8.63
CA ASP A 77 0.85 -13.55 7.27
C ASP A 77 0.09 -12.31 6.77
N PHE A 78 -0.75 -11.71 7.62
CA PHE A 78 -1.44 -10.46 7.33
C PHE A 78 -0.47 -9.32 7.10
N THR A 79 0.55 -9.16 7.96
CA THR A 79 1.53 -8.09 7.84
C THR A 79 2.32 -8.19 6.54
N LEU A 80 2.80 -9.39 6.20
CA LEU A 80 3.48 -9.64 4.92
C LEU A 80 2.59 -9.36 3.72
N TYR A 81 1.32 -9.78 3.80
CA TYR A 81 0.34 -9.50 2.74
C TYR A 81 0.09 -8.01 2.57
N ALA A 82 -0.09 -7.27 3.66
CA ALA A 82 -0.30 -5.82 3.63
C ALA A 82 0.91 -5.09 3.02
N MET A 83 2.14 -5.45 3.45
CA MET A 83 3.38 -4.92 2.87
C MET A 83 3.46 -5.18 1.37
N ALA A 84 3.25 -6.43 0.94
CA ALA A 84 3.29 -6.82 -0.46
C ALA A 84 2.21 -6.10 -1.29
N ASN A 85 0.98 -6.05 -0.78
CA ASN A 85 -0.15 -5.43 -1.48
C ASN A 85 0.02 -3.92 -1.68
N ILE A 86 0.57 -3.22 -0.70
CA ILE A 86 0.74 -1.76 -0.78
C ILE A 86 1.98 -1.41 -1.63
N THR A 87 3.09 -2.11 -1.43
CA THR A 87 4.37 -1.78 -2.07
C THR A 87 4.41 -2.08 -3.58
N GLN A 88 3.53 -2.94 -4.10
CA GLN A 88 3.42 -3.15 -5.55
C GLN A 88 3.09 -1.86 -6.33
N TYR A 89 2.55 -0.85 -5.67
CA TYR A 89 2.23 0.45 -6.26
C TYR A 89 3.31 1.52 -6.01
N ALA A 90 4.45 1.15 -5.43
CA ALA A 90 5.54 2.09 -5.17
C ALA A 90 6.19 2.57 -6.47
N LYS A 91 6.57 3.86 -6.52
CA LYS A 91 7.27 4.47 -7.64
C LYS A 91 8.62 3.79 -7.91
N THR A 92 9.34 3.47 -6.84
CA THR A 92 10.57 2.68 -6.88
C THR A 92 10.35 1.39 -6.09
N PRO A 93 10.62 0.22 -6.67
CA PRO A 93 10.41 -1.06 -5.99
C PRO A 93 11.16 -1.11 -4.64
N PHE A 94 10.62 -1.90 -3.73
CA PHE A 94 11.32 -2.30 -2.53
C PHE A 94 12.08 -3.60 -2.80
N ASP A 95 13.27 -3.72 -2.22
CA ASP A 95 14.08 -4.92 -2.34
C ASP A 95 13.83 -5.90 -1.19
N LYS A 96 13.63 -5.38 0.02
CA LYS A 96 13.46 -6.20 1.23
C LYS A 96 12.30 -5.73 2.09
N PHE A 97 11.62 -6.71 2.68
CA PHE A 97 10.73 -6.50 3.82
C PHE A 97 11.39 -7.01 5.09
N VAL A 98 11.26 -6.23 6.16
CA VAL A 98 11.72 -6.60 7.50
C VAL A 98 10.55 -6.40 8.46
N ILE A 99 10.26 -7.43 9.26
CA ILE A 99 9.26 -7.37 10.32
C ILE A 99 9.95 -7.77 11.62
N ILE A 100 9.90 -6.89 12.63
CA ILE A 100 10.28 -7.25 14.00
C ILE A 100 8.99 -7.45 14.79
N MET A 101 8.89 -8.62 15.40
CA MET A 101 7.73 -9.06 16.16
C MET A 101 8.05 -9.04 17.64
N TYR A 102 7.27 -8.26 18.38
CA TYR A 102 7.35 -8.18 19.82
C TYR A 102 6.20 -8.98 20.43
N PRO A 103 6.49 -10.10 21.11
CA PRO A 103 5.45 -10.86 21.79
C PRO A 103 4.78 -10.03 22.89
N ALA A 104 3.49 -10.25 23.11
CA ALA A 104 2.76 -9.60 24.21
C ALA A 104 3.27 -10.04 25.60
N ILE A 105 3.91 -11.20 25.67
CA ILE A 105 4.50 -11.74 26.90
C ILE A 105 5.97 -11.35 26.98
N LYS A 106 6.34 -10.57 27.98
CA LYS A 106 7.70 -10.00 28.13
C LYS A 106 8.83 -11.03 28.28
N SER A 107 8.50 -12.28 28.63
CA SER A 107 9.48 -13.37 28.77
C SER A 107 9.79 -14.09 27.46
N GLU A 108 9.07 -13.78 26.40
CA GLU A 108 9.30 -14.35 25.07
C GLU A 108 10.25 -13.46 24.27
N GLU A 109 11.16 -14.09 23.54
CA GLU A 109 12.12 -13.38 22.71
C GLU A 109 11.42 -12.78 21.48
N SER A 110 11.87 -11.59 21.09
CA SER A 110 11.44 -10.98 19.84
C SER A 110 12.07 -11.70 18.66
N GLU A 111 11.35 -11.76 17.57
CA GLU A 111 11.81 -12.39 16.33
C GLU A 111 11.81 -11.40 15.18
N MET A 112 12.71 -11.60 14.23
CA MET A 112 12.79 -10.82 13.00
C MET A 112 12.58 -11.72 11.79
N ILE A 113 11.70 -11.29 10.90
CA ILE A 113 11.56 -11.84 9.57
C ILE A 113 12.21 -10.88 8.57
N LYS A 114 13.07 -11.42 7.72
CA LYS A 114 13.58 -10.72 6.55
C LYS A 114 13.21 -11.52 5.30
N THR A 115 12.60 -10.85 4.32
CA THR A 115 12.22 -11.50 3.06
C THR A 115 12.48 -10.58 1.88
N ASP A 116 12.74 -11.18 0.71
CA ASP A 116 12.80 -10.47 -0.56
C ASP A 116 11.41 -9.96 -0.95
N ALA A 117 11.31 -8.66 -1.26
CA ALA A 117 10.03 -8.00 -1.51
C ALA A 117 9.38 -8.50 -2.80
N GLY A 118 10.16 -8.55 -3.90
CA GLY A 118 9.65 -9.02 -5.19
C GLY A 118 9.17 -10.46 -5.12
N CYS A 119 9.97 -11.32 -4.49
CA CYS A 119 9.63 -12.72 -4.27
C CYS A 119 8.37 -12.91 -3.41
N THR A 120 8.17 -12.04 -2.41
CA THR A 120 6.99 -12.07 -1.53
C THR A 120 5.74 -11.57 -2.26
N ILE A 121 5.86 -10.55 -3.10
CA ILE A 121 4.79 -10.08 -3.98
C ILE A 121 4.38 -11.17 -4.96
N ASP A 122 5.34 -11.85 -5.58
CA ASP A 122 5.09 -12.97 -6.49
C ASP A 122 4.32 -14.10 -5.82
N TYR A 123 4.66 -14.41 -4.54
CA TYR A 123 3.96 -15.44 -3.79
C TYR A 123 2.58 -14.99 -3.32
N LEU A 124 2.49 -13.83 -2.66
CA LEU A 124 1.27 -13.41 -1.97
C LEU A 124 0.24 -12.77 -2.90
N ILE A 125 0.68 -11.99 -3.89
CA ILE A 125 -0.18 -11.20 -4.76
C ILE A 125 -0.38 -11.89 -6.10
N HIS A 126 0.72 -12.16 -6.82
CA HIS A 126 0.65 -12.72 -8.18
C HIS A 126 0.39 -14.23 -8.21
N LYS A 127 0.58 -14.93 -7.07
CA LYS A 127 0.44 -16.39 -6.95
C LYS A 127 1.31 -17.19 -7.94
N SER A 128 2.40 -16.56 -8.40
CA SER A 128 3.33 -17.17 -9.37
C SER A 128 4.36 -18.09 -8.72
N LYS A 129 4.48 -18.04 -7.38
CA LYS A 129 5.35 -18.92 -6.59
C LYS A 129 4.57 -19.74 -5.59
N THR A 130 5.04 -20.96 -5.32
CA THR A 130 4.47 -21.80 -4.25
C THR A 130 5.01 -21.38 -2.88
N LYS A 131 4.26 -21.66 -1.81
CA LYS A 131 4.69 -21.41 -0.42
C LYS A 131 6.05 -22.05 -0.12
N LYS A 132 6.24 -23.30 -0.53
CA LYS A 132 7.49 -24.04 -0.35
C LYS A 132 8.68 -23.30 -0.96
N ARG A 133 8.57 -22.95 -2.25
CA ARG A 133 9.65 -22.24 -2.96
C ARG A 133 9.94 -20.88 -2.34
N TRP A 134 8.91 -20.12 -1.97
CA TRP A 134 9.07 -18.82 -1.32
C TRP A 134 9.79 -18.96 0.04
N SER A 135 9.37 -19.89 0.90
CA SER A 135 9.98 -20.08 2.21
C SER A 135 11.44 -20.54 2.13
N GLU A 136 11.81 -21.36 1.15
CA GLU A 136 13.17 -21.86 0.97
C GLU A 136 14.12 -20.82 0.37
N THR A 137 13.63 -19.94 -0.49
CA THR A 137 14.50 -19.04 -1.27
C THR A 137 14.49 -17.58 -0.82
N CYS A 138 13.39 -17.11 -0.25
CA CYS A 138 13.17 -15.67 -0.03
C CYS A 138 12.94 -15.30 1.43
N PHE A 139 12.61 -16.26 2.27
CA PHE A 139 12.17 -16.01 3.65
C PHE A 139 13.24 -16.45 4.64
N LYS A 140 13.57 -15.58 5.61
CA LYS A 140 14.51 -15.87 6.70
C LYS A 140 13.93 -15.37 8.00
N ILE A 141 14.03 -16.21 9.03
CA ILE A 141 13.72 -15.86 10.43
C ILE A 141 15.04 -15.80 11.20
N SER A 142 15.20 -14.80 12.05
CA SER A 142 16.35 -14.63 12.93
C SER A 142 15.87 -14.09 14.28
N THR A 143 16.50 -14.53 15.36
CA THR A 143 16.40 -13.91 16.68
C THR A 143 17.51 -12.89 16.92
N ASP A 144 18.55 -12.92 16.11
CA ASP A 144 19.69 -11.98 16.17
C ASP A 144 19.39 -10.74 15.31
N PHE A 145 18.73 -9.76 15.93
CA PHE A 145 18.47 -8.45 15.32
C PHE A 145 19.22 -7.31 16.03
N GLU A 146 19.99 -7.60 17.09
CA GLU A 146 20.79 -6.57 17.78
C GLU A 146 21.81 -5.94 16.86
N ASN A 147 22.35 -6.69 15.90
CA ASN A 147 23.25 -6.21 14.86
C ASN A 147 22.52 -5.54 13.68
N PHE A 148 21.19 -5.53 13.70
CA PHE A 148 20.39 -4.87 12.66
C PHE A 148 20.29 -3.37 12.93
N VAL A 149 21.42 -2.66 12.72
CA VAL A 149 21.48 -1.19 12.83
C VAL A 149 20.59 -0.60 11.74
N VAL A 150 19.44 -0.09 12.12
CA VAL A 150 18.59 0.71 11.22
C VAL A 150 19.26 2.08 11.09
N PRO A 151 19.66 2.50 9.89
CA PRO A 151 20.13 3.86 9.68
C PRO A 151 19.09 4.85 10.20
N ASN A 152 19.53 5.98 10.77
CA ASN A 152 18.62 7.03 11.23
C ASN A 152 17.68 7.42 10.07
N SER A 153 16.51 6.78 10.01
CA SER A 153 15.50 7.10 9.04
C SER A 153 14.79 8.37 9.51
N THR A 154 14.60 9.30 8.62
CA THR A 154 13.67 10.40 8.82
C THR A 154 12.31 9.79 9.17
N THR A 155 12.00 9.78 10.46
CA THR A 155 10.65 9.45 10.94
C THR A 155 9.69 10.42 10.27
N PRO A 156 8.63 9.99 9.59
CA PRO A 156 7.66 10.92 9.07
C PRO A 156 7.09 11.72 10.23
N SER A 157 7.38 13.02 10.25
CA SER A 157 6.83 13.91 11.24
C SER A 157 5.30 13.86 11.11
N LYS A 158 4.64 13.65 12.24
CA LYS A 158 3.19 13.71 12.39
C LYS A 158 2.75 15.16 12.15
N LYS A 159 2.53 15.53 10.88
CA LYS A 159 1.73 16.67 10.41
C LYS A 159 1.87 16.83 8.90
N GLU A 160 0.92 16.27 8.18
CA GLU A 160 0.38 16.99 7.04
C GLU A 160 -1.05 16.51 6.82
N ASN A 161 -2.01 17.34 7.24
CA ASN A 161 -3.40 17.24 6.83
C ASN A 161 -3.41 17.39 5.31
N SER A 162 -3.36 16.28 4.59
CA SER A 162 -3.53 16.31 3.15
C SER A 162 -5.00 16.59 2.86
N ASN A 163 -5.26 17.76 2.35
CA ASN A 163 -6.54 18.24 1.82
C ASN A 163 -7.01 17.35 0.64
N TYR A 164 -7.44 16.14 0.91
CA TYR A 164 -8.12 15.30 -0.09
C TYR A 164 -9.58 15.74 -0.38
N GLN A 165 -10.03 16.84 0.21
CA GLN A 165 -11.38 17.35 -0.06
C GLN A 165 -11.54 18.08 -1.40
N PHE A 166 -10.47 18.52 -2.05
CA PHE A 166 -10.58 19.33 -3.28
C PHE A 166 -11.05 18.55 -4.52
N GLY A 167 -10.76 17.26 -4.60
CA GLY A 167 -11.14 16.45 -5.78
C GLY A 167 -12.64 16.23 -5.93
N ASN A 168 -13.35 16.07 -4.83
CA ASN A 168 -14.80 15.80 -4.85
C ASN A 168 -15.64 17.04 -5.23
N TYR A 169 -15.16 18.24 -4.94
CA TYR A 169 -15.87 19.47 -5.29
C TYR A 169 -15.82 19.78 -6.79
N ILE A 170 -14.72 19.45 -7.46
CA ILE A 170 -14.59 19.67 -8.92
C ILE A 170 -15.55 18.78 -9.69
N ILE A 171 -15.73 17.52 -9.26
CA ILE A 171 -16.66 16.57 -9.90
C ILE A 171 -18.12 17.03 -9.69
N LEU A 172 -18.48 17.45 -8.45
CA LEU A 172 -19.83 17.98 -8.16
C LEU A 172 -20.13 19.24 -8.93
N PHE A 173 -19.16 20.15 -9.06
CA PHE A 173 -19.34 21.38 -9.84
C PHE A 173 -19.51 21.10 -11.33
N GLY A 174 -18.76 20.15 -11.89
CA GLY A 174 -18.88 19.70 -13.27
C GLY A 174 -20.27 19.14 -13.58
N ILE A 175 -20.84 18.31 -12.68
CA ILE A 175 -22.17 17.73 -12.86
C ILE A 175 -23.26 18.82 -12.80
N LEU A 176 -23.15 19.80 -11.90
CA LEU A 176 -24.11 20.92 -11.79
C LEU A 176 -24.09 21.83 -13.04
N VAL A 177 -22.92 22.10 -13.61
CA VAL A 177 -22.83 22.91 -14.82
C VAL A 177 -23.45 22.18 -16.01
N ILE A 178 -23.19 20.89 -16.18
CA ILE A 178 -23.74 20.07 -17.27
C ILE A 178 -25.25 19.95 -17.15
N SER A 179 -25.80 19.72 -15.94
CA SER A 179 -27.24 19.63 -15.72
C SER A 179 -27.95 20.97 -15.97
N GLY A 180 -27.33 22.10 -15.59
CA GLY A 180 -27.83 23.43 -15.88
C GLY A 180 -27.90 23.74 -17.36
N PHE A 181 -26.90 23.32 -18.15
CA PHE A 181 -26.88 23.47 -19.60
C PHE A 181 -27.98 22.65 -20.28
N ILE A 182 -28.19 21.40 -19.85
CA ILE A 182 -29.23 20.53 -20.38
C ILE A 182 -30.63 21.13 -20.09
N PHE A 183 -30.85 21.64 -18.87
CA PHE A 183 -32.13 22.26 -18.50
C PHE A 183 -32.40 23.54 -19.27
N TYR A 184 -31.38 24.37 -19.56
CA TYR A 184 -31.49 25.57 -20.36
C TYR A 184 -31.90 25.26 -21.81
N PHE A 185 -31.32 24.21 -22.41
CA PHE A 185 -31.65 23.82 -23.79
C PHE A 185 -33.04 23.20 -23.94
N ILE A 186 -33.53 22.47 -22.91
CA ILE A 186 -34.87 21.88 -22.92
C ILE A 186 -35.94 22.97 -22.81
N ARG A 187 -35.68 24.04 -22.04
CA ARG A 187 -36.65 25.13 -21.82
C ARG A 187 -36.77 26.11 -22.99
N LYS A 188 -35.81 26.09 -23.92
CA LYS A 188 -35.78 27.00 -25.08
C LYS A 188 -36.41 26.41 -26.35
N LYS A 189 -36.98 25.19 -26.23
CA LYS A 189 -37.82 24.56 -27.26
C LYS A 189 -39.28 24.68 -26.89
#